data_70601b5765426cbd3b62698abe92a3d5
#
_entry.id   70601b5765426cbd3b62698abe92a3d5
#
_cell.length_a   1.000
_cell.length_b   1.000
_cell.length_c   1.000
_cell.angle_alpha   90.00
_cell.angle_beta   90.00
_cell.angle_gamma   90.00
#
_symmetry.space_group_name_H-M   'P 1'
#
loop_
_entity.id
_entity.type
_entity.pdbx_description
1 polymer ?
#
loop_
_entity_poly.entity_id
_entity_poly.type
_entity_poly.pdbx_seq_one_letter_code
_entity_poly.pdbx_strand_id
1 'polypeptide(L)'
;MAKDNFKLIANNKKARHDYFLEETYEAGISLHGTEVKSLRMGKCSIKEAFIHIENGEVILYGMHISPYEKGNIFNKDPLRPKKLLMHKKDILKLQGKMKEKGYTIVPVQVYFKGSLVKVQIALAKGKKLYDKRQDIAKKDQRREAERDFKVRNLG
;
A
#
# COMPACT_ATOMS: atom_id res chain seq x y z
N MET A 1 28.25 8.38 -5.12
CA MET A 1 27.54 8.71 -3.90
C MET A 1 26.30 7.87 -3.79
N ALA A 2 25.97 7.47 -2.56
CA ALA A 2 24.87 6.53 -2.35
C ALA A 2 23.53 7.06 -2.85
N LYS A 3 23.27 8.33 -2.72
CA LYS A 3 22.03 8.97 -3.19
C LYS A 3 21.85 8.93 -4.70
N ASP A 4 22.94 8.76 -5.45
CA ASP A 4 22.90 8.70 -6.90
C ASP A 4 22.53 7.31 -7.42
N ASN A 5 22.44 6.31 -6.51
CA ASN A 5 22.14 4.93 -6.85
C ASN A 5 20.67 4.57 -6.67
N PHE A 6 19.81 5.56 -6.64
CA PHE A 6 18.37 5.34 -6.62
C PHE A 6 17.90 4.91 -8.01
N LYS A 7 17.22 3.77 -8.08
CA LYS A 7 16.63 3.28 -9.33
C LYS A 7 15.21 2.80 -9.08
N LEU A 8 14.23 3.48 -9.67
CA LEU A 8 12.84 3.08 -9.57
C LEU A 8 12.62 1.78 -10.37
N ILE A 9 11.98 0.79 -9.73
CA ILE A 9 11.65 -0.49 -10.36
C ILE A 9 10.18 -0.52 -10.73
N ALA A 10 9.29 -0.16 -9.80
CA ALA A 10 7.86 -0.21 -10.02
C ALA A 10 7.19 0.95 -9.28
N ASN A 11 6.12 1.47 -9.87
CA ASN A 11 5.34 2.57 -9.32
C ASN A 11 3.87 2.20 -9.37
N ASN A 12 3.19 2.36 -8.24
CA ASN A 12 1.77 2.01 -8.14
C ASN A 12 0.89 3.24 -8.40
N LYS A 13 0.65 3.52 -9.67
CA LYS A 13 -0.21 4.64 -10.08
C LYS A 13 -1.65 4.44 -9.63
N LYS A 14 -2.12 3.19 -9.63
CA LYS A 14 -3.47 2.83 -9.19
C LYS A 14 -3.70 3.18 -7.73
N ALA A 15 -2.71 2.95 -6.86
CA ALA A 15 -2.81 3.30 -5.46
C ALA A 15 -2.96 4.81 -5.27
N ARG A 16 -2.21 5.60 -6.04
CA ARG A 16 -2.30 7.06 -5.99
C ARG A 16 -3.63 7.57 -6.51
N HIS A 17 -4.21 6.88 -7.47
CA HIS A 17 -5.53 7.22 -8.02
C HIS A 17 -6.66 6.83 -7.07
N ASP A 18 -6.60 5.63 -6.47
CA ASP A 18 -7.70 5.05 -5.70
C ASP A 18 -7.67 5.43 -4.22
N TYR A 19 -6.54 5.92 -3.70
CA TYR A 19 -6.34 6.18 -2.27
C TYR A 19 -5.80 7.58 -2.01
N PHE A 20 -6.22 8.14 -0.88
CA PHE A 20 -5.52 9.26 -0.27
C PHE A 20 -4.35 8.71 0.53
N LEU A 21 -3.13 9.09 0.15
CA LEU A 21 -1.91 8.65 0.83
C LEU A 21 -1.57 9.65 1.92
N GLU A 22 -1.63 9.24 3.19
CA GLU A 22 -1.42 10.16 4.31
C GLU A 22 0.01 10.14 4.82
N GLU A 23 0.48 8.98 5.27
CA GLU A 23 1.83 8.82 5.80
C GLU A 23 2.58 7.81 4.98
N THR A 24 3.84 8.11 4.64
CA THR A 24 4.68 7.20 3.88
C THR A 24 5.85 6.72 4.72
N TYR A 25 6.27 5.48 4.47
CA TYR A 25 7.39 4.85 5.15
C TYR A 25 8.25 4.13 4.13
N GLU A 26 9.56 4.11 4.37
CA GLU A 26 10.46 3.28 3.59
C GLU A 26 10.71 1.98 4.36
N ALA A 27 10.43 0.86 3.71
CA ALA A 27 10.64 -0.46 4.29
C ALA A 27 11.67 -1.24 3.49
N GLY A 28 12.46 -2.06 4.16
CA GLY A 28 13.22 -3.10 3.49
C GLY A 28 12.31 -4.25 3.09
N ILE A 29 12.79 -5.14 2.26
CA ILE A 29 12.01 -6.31 1.82
C ILE A 29 12.92 -7.54 1.81
N SER A 30 12.41 -8.64 2.34
CA SER A 30 13.12 -9.91 2.37
C SER A 30 12.90 -10.64 1.05
N LEU A 31 13.96 -10.78 0.25
CA LEU A 31 13.90 -11.38 -1.07
C LEU A 31 14.97 -12.47 -1.22
N HIS A 32 14.70 -13.41 -2.13
CA HIS A 32 15.68 -14.38 -2.57
C HIS A 32 16.50 -13.83 -3.75
N GLY A 33 17.68 -14.43 -4.01
CA GLY A 33 18.59 -13.94 -5.04
C GLY A 33 17.96 -13.88 -6.43
N THR A 34 17.14 -14.87 -6.80
CA THR A 34 16.45 -14.89 -8.10
C THR A 34 15.43 -13.76 -8.21
N GLU A 35 14.77 -13.42 -7.10
CA GLU A 35 13.83 -12.31 -7.07
C GLU A 35 14.55 -10.97 -7.28
N VAL A 36 15.68 -10.77 -6.62
CA VAL A 36 16.50 -9.56 -6.79
C VAL A 36 16.95 -9.41 -8.24
N LYS A 37 17.37 -10.52 -8.87
CA LYS A 37 17.80 -10.50 -10.28
C LYS A 37 16.65 -10.10 -11.21
N SER A 38 15.44 -10.60 -10.96
CA SER A 38 14.26 -10.20 -11.74
C SER A 38 13.94 -8.73 -11.55
N LEU A 39 14.08 -8.20 -10.33
CA LEU A 39 13.87 -6.79 -10.06
C LEU A 39 14.88 -5.90 -10.80
N ARG A 40 16.12 -6.33 -10.91
CA ARG A 40 17.13 -5.60 -11.69
C ARG A 40 16.75 -5.49 -13.16
N MET A 41 15.98 -6.45 -13.66
CA MET A 41 15.43 -6.43 -15.00
C MET A 41 14.09 -5.69 -15.10
N GLY A 42 13.60 -5.13 -14.01
CA GLY A 42 12.35 -4.41 -13.97
C GLY A 42 11.11 -5.29 -14.07
N LYS A 43 11.24 -6.58 -13.81
CA LYS A 43 10.17 -7.56 -14.00
C LYS A 43 9.37 -7.76 -12.73
N CYS A 44 8.66 -6.72 -12.29
CA CYS A 44 7.74 -6.85 -11.17
C CYS A 44 6.53 -5.94 -11.33
N SER A 45 5.47 -6.27 -10.60
CA SER A 45 4.25 -5.47 -10.56
C SER A 45 3.73 -5.41 -9.15
N ILE A 46 3.34 -4.22 -8.70
CA ILE A 46 2.70 -4.00 -7.41
C ILE A 46 1.28 -3.45 -7.56
N LYS A 47 0.74 -3.50 -8.76
CA LYS A 47 -0.58 -2.93 -9.07
C LYS A 47 -1.69 -3.51 -8.20
N GLU A 48 -1.67 -4.81 -7.97
CA GLU A 48 -2.67 -5.51 -7.15
C GLU A 48 -2.14 -5.84 -5.75
N ALA A 49 -1.01 -5.26 -5.37
CA ALA A 49 -0.38 -5.57 -4.10
C ALA A 49 -1.07 -4.85 -2.93
N PHE A 50 -1.03 -5.48 -1.79
CA PHE A 50 -1.56 -4.93 -0.54
C PHE A 50 -0.73 -5.42 0.63
N ILE A 51 -0.88 -4.77 1.78
CA ILE A 51 -0.04 -5.02 2.94
C ILE A 51 -0.92 -5.30 4.15
N HIS A 52 -0.57 -6.35 4.89
CA HIS A 52 -1.20 -6.70 6.16
C HIS A 52 -0.16 -6.76 7.27
N ILE A 53 -0.59 -6.46 8.49
CA ILE A 53 0.23 -6.64 9.67
C ILE A 53 -0.31 -7.86 10.41
N GLU A 54 0.53 -8.89 10.51
CA GLU A 54 0.18 -10.16 11.14
C GLU A 54 1.22 -10.49 12.21
N ASN A 55 0.78 -10.70 13.45
CA ASN A 55 1.67 -11.06 14.57
C ASN A 55 2.88 -10.12 14.72
N GLY A 56 2.67 -8.82 14.53
CA GLY A 56 3.72 -7.83 14.62
C GLY A 56 4.66 -7.78 13.42
N GLU A 57 4.34 -8.51 12.37
CA GLU A 57 5.11 -8.52 11.11
C GLU A 57 4.31 -7.87 9.99
N VAL A 58 5.01 -7.11 9.14
CA VAL A 58 4.41 -6.45 7.99
C VAL A 58 4.65 -7.32 6.77
N ILE A 59 3.57 -7.79 6.15
CA ILE A 59 3.64 -8.73 5.03
C ILE A 59 3.04 -8.10 3.77
N LEU A 60 3.79 -8.15 2.68
CA LEU A 60 3.37 -7.66 1.38
C LEU A 60 2.82 -8.83 0.55
N TYR A 61 1.56 -8.73 0.17
CA TYR A 61 0.86 -9.71 -0.66
C TYR A 61 0.60 -9.13 -2.04
N GLY A 62 0.50 -10.01 -3.02
CA GLY A 62 0.08 -9.61 -4.36
C GLY A 62 1.16 -8.91 -5.19
N MET A 63 2.38 -8.80 -4.69
CA MET A 63 3.49 -8.33 -5.48
C MET A 63 3.97 -9.47 -6.39
N HIS A 64 3.85 -9.25 -7.69
CA HIS A 64 4.30 -10.22 -8.69
C HIS A 64 5.74 -9.94 -9.05
N ILE A 65 6.60 -10.94 -8.90
CA ILE A 65 7.98 -10.92 -9.37
C ILE A 65 8.13 -12.05 -10.37
N SER A 66 8.38 -11.73 -11.64
CA SER A 66 8.51 -12.73 -12.68
C SER A 66 9.69 -13.67 -12.40
N PRO A 67 9.56 -14.98 -12.68
CA PRO A 67 10.66 -15.90 -12.51
C PRO A 67 11.87 -15.47 -13.33
N TYR A 68 13.05 -15.62 -12.75
CA TYR A 68 14.30 -15.36 -13.44
C TYR A 68 14.61 -16.55 -14.35
N GLU A 69 14.72 -16.33 -15.66
CA GLU A 69 14.86 -17.39 -16.65
C GLU A 69 16.03 -18.34 -16.37
N LYS A 70 17.14 -17.78 -15.89
CA LYS A 70 18.34 -18.57 -15.57
C LYS A 70 18.31 -19.16 -14.16
N GLY A 71 17.26 -18.89 -13.38
CA GLY A 71 17.14 -19.35 -12.00
C GLY A 71 16.63 -20.77 -11.89
N ASN A 72 15.82 -21.22 -12.84
CA ASN A 72 15.26 -22.59 -12.89
C ASN A 72 14.67 -23.02 -11.55
N ILE A 73 15.26 -24.04 -10.91
CA ILE A 73 14.79 -24.60 -9.64
C ILE A 73 14.92 -23.66 -8.46
N PHE A 74 15.71 -22.60 -8.55
CA PHE A 74 15.88 -21.62 -7.48
C PHE A 74 14.83 -20.52 -7.50
N ASN A 75 13.97 -20.49 -8.53
CA ASN A 75 12.88 -19.52 -8.60
C ASN A 75 11.82 -19.82 -7.55
N LYS A 76 11.27 -18.75 -7.01
CA LYS A 76 10.16 -18.81 -6.05
C LYS A 76 8.83 -18.53 -6.75
N ASP A 77 7.73 -18.84 -6.08
CA ASP A 77 6.41 -18.50 -6.58
C ASP A 77 6.38 -16.98 -6.86
N PRO A 78 5.96 -16.55 -8.07
CA PRO A 78 5.89 -15.13 -8.40
C PRO A 78 5.07 -14.28 -7.42
N LEU A 79 4.06 -14.87 -6.80
CA LEU A 79 3.17 -14.19 -5.85
C LEU A 79 3.45 -14.55 -4.40
N ARG A 80 4.61 -15.11 -4.09
CA ARG A 80 5.00 -15.43 -2.72
C ARG A 80 4.84 -14.22 -1.81
N PRO A 81 4.19 -14.36 -0.64
CA PRO A 81 4.15 -13.27 0.32
C PRO A 81 5.56 -12.88 0.76
N LYS A 82 5.81 -11.58 0.89
CA LYS A 82 7.14 -11.07 1.20
C LYS A 82 7.09 -10.26 2.48
N LYS A 83 8.03 -10.54 3.38
CA LYS A 83 8.13 -9.81 4.64
C LYS A 83 8.82 -8.47 4.42
N LEU A 84 8.21 -7.41 4.91
CA LEU A 84 8.81 -6.09 4.91
C LEU A 84 9.56 -5.86 6.23
N LEU A 85 10.68 -5.17 6.14
CA LEU A 85 11.56 -4.91 7.27
C LEU A 85 11.42 -3.45 7.68
N MET A 86 10.88 -3.23 8.88
CA MET A 86 10.62 -1.90 9.41
C MET A 86 10.99 -1.85 10.89
N HIS A 87 11.22 -0.64 11.39
CA HIS A 87 11.43 -0.43 12.82
C HIS A 87 10.15 -0.79 13.58
N LYS A 88 10.31 -1.44 14.72
CA LYS A 88 9.19 -1.89 15.55
C LYS A 88 8.26 -0.72 15.91
N LYS A 89 8.81 0.44 16.21
CA LYS A 89 8.01 1.61 16.55
C LYS A 89 7.11 2.06 15.39
N ASP A 90 7.60 1.96 14.15
CA ASP A 90 6.80 2.29 12.97
C ASP A 90 5.71 1.26 12.72
N ILE A 91 6.02 -0.02 12.96
CA ILE A 91 5.03 -1.10 12.85
C ILE A 91 3.90 -0.88 13.85
N LEU A 92 4.23 -0.56 15.10
CA LEU A 92 3.24 -0.30 16.15
C LEU A 92 2.37 0.90 15.81
N LYS A 93 2.95 1.94 15.26
CA LYS A 93 2.23 3.14 14.84
C LYS A 93 1.24 2.82 13.72
N LEU A 94 1.69 2.09 12.70
CA LEU A 94 0.82 1.65 11.61
C LEU A 94 -0.29 0.71 12.11
N GLN A 95 0.05 -0.21 12.99
CA GLN A 95 -0.91 -1.15 13.56
C GLN A 95 -2.01 -0.40 14.33
N GLY A 96 -1.65 0.63 15.07
CA GLY A 96 -2.62 1.48 15.76
C GLY A 96 -3.55 2.20 14.78
N LYS A 97 -3.00 2.74 13.70
CA LYS A 97 -3.79 3.42 12.67
C LYS A 97 -4.70 2.47 11.91
N MET A 98 -4.27 1.23 11.70
CA MET A 98 -5.09 0.23 11.00
C MET A 98 -6.36 -0.16 11.75
N LYS A 99 -6.43 0.13 13.04
CA LYS A 99 -7.63 -0.09 13.84
C LYS A 99 -8.71 0.95 13.52
N GLU A 100 -8.32 2.09 12.97
CA GLU A 100 -9.26 3.11 12.55
C GLU A 100 -9.94 2.69 11.24
N LYS A 101 -11.22 2.98 11.16
CA LYS A 101 -12.05 2.57 10.03
C LYS A 101 -11.64 3.27 8.73
N GLY A 102 -11.49 2.51 7.67
CA GLY A 102 -11.20 3.02 6.34
C GLY A 102 -9.72 3.12 5.99
N TYR A 103 -8.83 2.82 6.93
CA TYR A 103 -7.40 2.81 6.64
C TYR A 103 -6.93 1.46 6.13
N THR A 104 -5.99 1.52 5.21
CA THR A 104 -5.25 0.36 4.72
C THR A 104 -3.81 0.77 4.47
N ILE A 105 -2.94 -0.20 4.22
CA ILE A 105 -1.55 0.06 3.87
C ILE A 105 -1.32 -0.46 2.46
N VAL A 106 -0.77 0.39 1.59
CA VAL A 106 -0.51 0.04 0.20
C VAL A 106 0.94 0.30 -0.17
N PRO A 107 1.54 -0.52 -1.04
CA PRO A 107 2.86 -0.22 -1.58
C PRO A 107 2.71 0.86 -2.67
N VAL A 108 3.59 1.84 -2.64
CA VAL A 108 3.56 2.97 -3.57
C VAL A 108 4.64 2.83 -4.64
N GLN A 109 5.84 2.47 -4.22
CA GLN A 109 6.98 2.32 -5.11
C GLN A 109 7.89 1.21 -4.63
N VAL A 110 8.55 0.56 -5.59
CA VAL A 110 9.66 -0.36 -5.32
C VAL A 110 10.88 0.20 -6.04
N TYR A 111 12.01 0.28 -5.36
CA TYR A 111 13.21 0.87 -5.93
C TYR A 111 14.47 0.26 -5.32
N PHE A 112 15.57 0.40 -6.04
CA PHE A 112 16.90 0.14 -5.50
C PHE A 112 17.45 1.41 -4.86
N LYS A 113 17.98 1.26 -3.68
CA LYS A 113 18.77 2.29 -2.99
C LYS A 113 20.15 1.71 -2.77
N GLY A 114 21.08 2.04 -3.68
CA GLY A 114 22.33 1.30 -3.77
C GLY A 114 22.08 -0.14 -4.21
N SER A 115 22.57 -1.10 -3.43
CA SER A 115 22.36 -2.53 -3.68
C SER A 115 21.12 -3.09 -2.99
N LEU A 116 20.43 -2.28 -2.18
CA LEU A 116 19.28 -2.73 -1.39
C LEU A 116 17.97 -2.42 -2.11
N VAL A 117 17.04 -3.36 -2.04
CA VAL A 117 15.68 -3.14 -2.52
C VAL A 117 14.86 -2.55 -1.39
N LYS A 118 14.19 -1.45 -1.67
CA LYS A 118 13.30 -0.77 -0.73
C LYS A 118 11.90 -0.68 -1.31
N VAL A 119 10.91 -0.64 -0.42
CA VAL A 119 9.51 -0.45 -0.78
C VAL A 119 9.00 0.78 -0.03
N GLN A 120 8.51 1.75 -0.76
CA GLN A 120 7.78 2.85 -0.14
C GLN A 120 6.34 2.40 0.06
N ILE A 121 5.89 2.43 1.30
CA ILE A 121 4.52 2.08 1.65
C ILE A 121 3.82 3.30 2.21
N ALA A 122 2.50 3.30 2.14
CA ALA A 122 1.71 4.42 2.62
C ALA A 122 0.48 3.96 3.39
N LEU A 123 0.20 4.66 4.46
CA LEU A 123 -1.08 4.59 5.14
C LEU A 123 -2.10 5.33 4.28
N ALA A 124 -3.19 4.69 3.92
CA ALA A 124 -4.07 5.16 2.87
C ALA A 124 -5.55 5.02 3.23
N LYS A 125 -6.36 5.91 2.70
CA LYS A 125 -7.83 5.81 2.72
C LYS A 125 -8.34 5.68 1.30
N GLY A 126 -9.26 4.76 1.06
CA GLY A 126 -9.86 4.59 -0.27
C GLY A 126 -10.69 5.81 -0.66
N LYS A 127 -10.36 6.41 -1.78
CA LYS A 127 -11.07 7.60 -2.29
C LYS A 127 -12.54 7.32 -2.56
N LYS A 128 -12.82 6.22 -3.24
CA LYS A 128 -14.20 5.86 -3.59
C LYS A 128 -15.06 5.63 -2.36
N LEU A 129 -14.52 4.92 -1.37
CA LEU A 129 -15.23 4.64 -0.14
C LEU A 129 -15.42 5.90 0.69
N TYR A 130 -14.38 6.73 0.76
CA TYR A 130 -14.40 8.00 1.48
C TYR A 130 -15.37 8.98 0.83
N ASP A 131 -15.29 9.19 -0.47
CA ASP A 131 -16.15 10.08 -1.22
C ASP A 131 -17.63 9.64 -1.14
N LYS A 132 -17.87 8.34 -1.28
CA LYS A 132 -19.20 7.76 -1.17
C LYS A 132 -19.80 7.98 0.23
N ARG A 133 -18.99 7.83 1.28
CA ARG A 133 -19.43 8.10 2.65
C ARG A 133 -19.74 9.55 2.87
N GLN A 134 -18.91 10.46 2.37
CA GLN A 134 -19.18 11.89 2.47
C GLN A 134 -20.44 12.28 1.71
N ASP A 135 -20.63 11.74 0.52
CA ASP A 135 -21.84 11.97 -0.25
C ASP A 135 -23.08 11.48 0.47
N ILE A 136 -23.04 10.29 1.05
CA ILE A 136 -24.14 9.74 1.84
C ILE A 136 -24.40 10.61 3.06
N ALA A 137 -23.36 10.99 3.78
CA ALA A 137 -23.48 11.86 4.95
C ALA A 137 -24.10 13.22 4.60
N LYS A 138 -23.63 13.82 3.50
CA LYS A 138 -24.19 15.09 3.00
C LYS A 138 -25.65 14.95 2.62
N LYS A 139 -26.01 13.88 1.93
CA LYS A 139 -27.41 13.61 1.57
C LYS A 139 -28.28 13.42 2.79
N ASP A 140 -27.80 12.66 3.78
CA ASP A 140 -28.54 12.41 5.01
C ASP A 140 -28.72 13.69 5.82
N GLN A 141 -27.70 14.51 5.95
CA GLN A 141 -27.79 15.81 6.61
C GLN A 141 -28.78 16.72 5.90
N ARG A 142 -28.77 16.73 4.59
CA ARG A 142 -29.71 17.52 3.79
C ARG A 142 -31.15 17.04 4.01
N ARG A 143 -31.36 15.72 3.99
CA ARG A 143 -32.69 15.12 4.24
C ARG A 143 -33.20 15.44 5.62
N GLU A 144 -32.36 15.36 6.63
CA GLU A 144 -32.73 15.73 8.02
C GLU A 144 -33.07 17.19 8.12
N ALA A 145 -32.30 18.07 7.53
CA ALA A 145 -32.57 19.51 7.52
C ALA A 145 -33.90 19.81 6.83
N GLU A 146 -34.19 19.15 5.71
CA GLU A 146 -35.44 19.29 4.99
C GLU A 146 -36.65 18.80 5.83
N ARG A 147 -36.50 17.68 6.53
CA ARG A 147 -37.55 17.15 7.42
C ARG A 147 -37.81 18.09 8.57
N ASP A 148 -36.76 18.57 9.22
CA ASP A 148 -36.90 19.52 10.34
C ASP A 148 -37.55 20.81 9.88
N PHE A 149 -37.20 21.31 8.71
CA PHE A 149 -37.77 22.48 8.12
C PHE A 149 -39.28 22.29 7.85
N LYS A 150 -39.66 21.16 7.27
CA LYS A 150 -41.06 20.82 6.99
C LYS A 150 -41.87 20.71 8.28
N VAL A 151 -41.33 20.04 9.29
CA VAL A 151 -42.00 19.90 10.59
C VAL A 151 -42.22 21.27 11.24
N ARG A 152 -41.22 22.15 11.19
CA ARG A 152 -41.34 23.51 11.73
C ARG A 152 -42.39 24.34 11.00
N ASN A 153 -42.50 24.16 9.69
CA ASN A 153 -43.47 24.89 8.89
C ASN A 153 -44.92 24.34 9.01
N LEU A 154 -45.04 23.07 9.37
CA LEU A 154 -46.34 22.43 9.57
C LEU A 154 -46.84 22.54 10.99
N GLY A 155 -45.95 22.84 11.91
CA GLY A 155 -46.28 23.06 13.31
C GLY A 155 -46.49 24.52 13.58
#